data_50e24deb29d13898661f5dbe32d97c78
#
_entry.id   50e24deb29d13898661f5dbe32d97c78
#
_cell.length_a   1.000
_cell.length_b   1.000
_cell.length_c   1.000
_cell.angle_alpha   90.00
_cell.angle_beta   90.00
_cell.angle_gamma   90.00
#
_symmetry.space_group_name_H-M   'P 1'
#
loop_
_entity.id
_entity.type
_entity.pdbx_description
1 polymer ?
#
loop_
_entity_poly.entity_id
_entity_poly.type
_entity_poly.pdbx_seq_one_letter_code
_entity_poly.pdbx_strand_id
1 'polypeptide(L)'
;MFHDNLITLRKMKNMTQEDIADIVGVSRQSVAKWETGETVPDLDKCKKLAEIFEVSLDDLANYESKDSMGMPLPPKGKHLFGMVTVGDKGQIVIPAKARKIFEISPGDQLVVLGDESQGLAIMKSESILAFADAVRNGTVVQ
;
A
#
# COMPACT_ATOMS: atom_id res chain seq x y z
N MET A 1 11.56 -1.12 8.11
CA MET A 1 11.69 0.26 8.66
C MET A 1 11.98 1.23 7.55
N PHE A 2 11.94 2.53 7.81
CA PHE A 2 12.09 3.57 6.79
C PHE A 2 13.30 3.39 5.86
N HIS A 3 14.49 3.15 6.39
CA HIS A 3 15.69 3.03 5.58
C HIS A 3 15.61 1.85 4.58
N ASP A 4 15.05 0.74 5.00
CA ASP A 4 14.85 -0.43 4.13
C ASP A 4 13.85 -0.12 3.02
N ASN A 5 12.78 0.57 3.36
CA ASN A 5 11.74 0.97 2.41
C ASN A 5 12.30 1.93 1.36
N LEU A 6 13.12 2.88 1.79
CA LEU A 6 13.77 3.83 0.89
C LEU A 6 14.67 3.12 -0.13
N ILE A 7 15.52 2.21 0.34
CA ILE A 7 16.39 1.42 -0.54
C ILE A 7 15.56 0.62 -1.55
N THR A 8 14.55 -0.09 -1.06
CA THR A 8 13.70 -0.95 -1.88
C THR A 8 12.99 -0.15 -2.97
N LEU A 9 12.35 0.96 -2.59
CA LEU A 9 11.61 1.81 -3.53
C LEU A 9 12.53 2.45 -4.55
N ARG A 10 13.68 2.93 -4.12
CA ARG A 10 14.67 3.52 -5.03
C ARG A 10 15.12 2.50 -6.10
N LYS A 11 15.46 1.30 -5.67
CA LYS A 11 15.89 0.24 -6.58
C LYS A 11 14.79 -0.22 -7.52
N MET A 12 13.56 -0.30 -7.04
CA MET A 12 12.41 -0.66 -7.87
C MET A 12 12.18 0.35 -9.00
N LYS A 13 12.48 1.63 -8.75
CA LYS A 13 12.37 2.69 -9.75
C LYS A 13 13.65 2.90 -10.56
N ASN A 14 14.65 2.04 -10.37
CA ASN A 14 15.95 2.14 -11.06
C ASN A 14 16.63 3.51 -10.87
N MET A 15 16.50 4.09 -9.71
CA MET A 15 17.08 5.39 -9.37
C MET A 15 18.36 5.21 -8.57
N THR A 16 19.31 6.13 -8.78
CA THR A 16 20.52 6.21 -7.95
C THR A 16 20.27 7.07 -6.72
N GLN A 17 21.16 7.00 -5.72
CA GLN A 17 21.11 7.91 -4.57
C GLN A 17 21.20 9.37 -5.03
N GLU A 18 21.97 9.65 -6.06
CA GLU A 18 22.12 10.99 -6.64
C GLU A 18 20.80 11.47 -7.27
N ASP A 19 20.09 10.59 -7.97
CA ASP A 19 18.78 10.93 -8.54
C ASP A 19 17.80 11.38 -7.45
N ILE A 20 17.76 10.65 -6.34
CA ILE A 20 16.92 11.00 -5.19
C ILE A 20 17.37 12.33 -4.59
N ALA A 21 18.68 12.51 -4.42
CA ALA A 21 19.26 13.73 -3.84
C ALA A 21 18.86 14.96 -4.67
N ASP A 22 18.99 14.87 -5.99
CA ASP A 22 18.64 15.95 -6.91
C ASP A 22 17.15 16.34 -6.82
N ILE A 23 16.26 15.34 -6.81
CA ILE A 23 14.81 15.58 -6.77
C ILE A 23 14.39 16.18 -5.44
N VAL A 24 14.94 15.66 -4.33
CA VAL A 24 14.58 16.10 -2.98
C VAL A 24 15.29 17.41 -2.59
N GLY A 25 16.39 17.72 -3.24
CA GLY A 25 17.15 18.96 -2.98
C GLY A 25 18.14 18.82 -1.81
N VAL A 26 18.78 17.67 -1.70
CA VAL A 26 19.79 17.39 -0.66
C VAL A 26 21.06 16.83 -1.31
N SER A 27 22.11 16.64 -0.49
CA SER A 27 23.34 15.99 -0.98
C SER A 27 23.16 14.48 -1.09
N ARG A 28 23.95 13.86 -1.96
CA ARG A 28 24.00 12.39 -2.07
C ARG A 28 24.37 11.76 -0.72
N GLN A 29 25.27 12.38 0.03
CA GLN A 29 25.66 11.89 1.36
C GLN A 29 24.46 11.85 2.33
N SER A 30 23.56 12.81 2.25
CA SER A 30 22.33 12.80 3.06
C SER A 30 21.48 11.57 2.75
N VAL A 31 21.27 11.27 1.47
CA VAL A 31 20.52 10.08 1.05
C VAL A 31 21.21 8.81 1.53
N ALA A 32 22.52 8.72 1.40
CA ALA A 32 23.30 7.57 1.87
C ALA A 32 23.12 7.35 3.37
N LYS A 33 23.12 8.41 4.17
CA LYS A 33 22.90 8.34 5.63
C LYS A 33 21.48 7.90 5.97
N TRP A 34 20.48 8.32 5.20
CA TRP A 34 19.11 7.84 5.36
C TRP A 34 19.01 6.33 5.12
N GLU A 35 19.69 5.84 4.09
CA GLU A 35 19.67 4.42 3.74
C GLU A 35 20.42 3.53 4.73
N THR A 36 21.42 4.07 5.41
CA THR A 36 22.13 3.34 6.48
C THR A 36 21.42 3.41 7.83
N GLY A 37 20.40 4.25 7.94
CA GLY A 37 19.73 4.49 9.22
C GLY A 37 20.46 5.44 10.14
N GLU A 38 21.57 6.04 9.68
CA GLU A 38 22.35 6.99 10.49
C GLU A 38 21.57 8.27 10.77
N THR A 39 20.81 8.75 9.78
CA THR A 39 19.93 9.91 9.92
C THR A 39 18.58 9.61 9.31
N VAL A 40 17.58 10.45 9.64
CA VAL A 40 16.21 10.37 9.10
C VAL A 40 15.89 11.73 8.46
N PRO A 41 15.25 11.76 7.27
CA PRO A 41 14.85 13.03 6.68
C PRO A 41 13.77 13.71 7.52
N ASP A 42 13.69 15.05 7.41
CA ASP A 42 12.59 15.79 8.02
C ASP A 42 11.25 15.47 7.33
N LEU A 43 10.17 15.94 7.93
CA LEU A 43 8.81 15.62 7.43
C LEU A 43 8.58 16.08 5.99
N ASP A 44 9.07 17.27 5.64
CA ASP A 44 8.86 17.79 4.27
C ASP A 44 9.58 16.92 3.24
N LYS A 45 10.77 16.44 3.53
CA LYS A 45 11.51 15.53 2.65
C LYS A 45 10.87 14.16 2.60
N CYS A 46 10.36 13.66 3.72
CA CYS A 46 9.58 12.41 3.75
C CYS A 46 8.35 12.50 2.85
N LYS A 47 7.63 13.60 2.88
CA LYS A 47 6.46 13.83 2.00
C LYS A 47 6.86 13.82 0.53
N LYS A 48 7.96 14.47 0.18
CA LYS A 48 8.48 14.45 -1.19
C LYS A 48 8.83 13.04 -1.64
N LEU A 49 9.50 12.27 -0.79
CA LEU A 49 9.84 10.88 -1.09
C LEU A 49 8.59 10.03 -1.31
N ALA A 50 7.58 10.19 -0.47
CA ALA A 50 6.32 9.48 -0.62
C ALA A 50 5.64 9.82 -1.96
N GLU A 51 5.67 11.07 -2.38
CA GLU A 51 5.13 11.51 -3.69
C GLU A 51 5.92 10.89 -4.86
N ILE A 52 7.26 10.94 -4.80
CA ILE A 52 8.13 10.37 -5.84
C ILE A 52 7.85 8.89 -6.03
N PHE A 53 7.69 8.15 -4.93
CA PHE A 53 7.48 6.71 -4.95
C PHE A 53 6.01 6.31 -5.06
N GLU A 54 5.09 7.27 -5.04
CA GLU A 54 3.64 7.03 -5.13
C GLU A 54 3.15 6.07 -4.05
N VAL A 55 3.63 6.27 -2.82
CA VAL A 55 3.25 5.50 -1.64
C VAL A 55 2.73 6.45 -0.56
N SER A 56 2.04 5.91 0.45
CA SER A 56 1.62 6.72 1.59
C SER A 56 2.83 7.02 2.49
N LEU A 57 2.75 8.14 3.20
CA LEU A 57 3.79 8.51 4.17
C LEU A 57 3.89 7.45 5.28
N ASP A 58 2.75 6.92 5.73
CA ASP A 58 2.72 5.87 6.75
C ASP A 58 3.44 4.60 6.27
N ASP A 59 3.16 4.16 5.04
CA ASP A 59 3.82 2.99 4.49
C ASP A 59 5.32 3.22 4.32
N LEU A 60 5.71 4.39 3.82
CA LEU A 60 7.13 4.72 3.69
C LEU A 60 7.85 4.63 5.05
N ALA A 61 7.23 5.12 6.10
CA ALA A 61 7.82 5.17 7.44
C ALA A 61 7.80 3.81 8.16
N ASN A 62 6.70 3.06 8.04
CA ASN A 62 6.41 1.95 8.96
C ASN A 62 6.24 0.58 8.30
N TYR A 63 6.19 0.50 6.97
CA TYR A 63 6.00 -0.78 6.31
C TYR A 63 7.16 -1.75 6.62
N GLU A 64 6.82 -2.99 6.95
CA GLU A 64 7.79 -4.06 7.17
C GLU A 64 7.45 -5.27 6.30
N SER A 65 8.38 -5.66 5.45
CA SER A 65 8.16 -6.76 4.49
C SER A 65 7.94 -8.11 5.17
N LYS A 66 8.48 -8.30 6.37
CA LYS A 66 8.28 -9.55 7.13
C LYS A 66 6.81 -9.77 7.49
N ASP A 67 6.07 -8.70 7.75
CA ASP A 67 4.65 -8.77 8.10
C ASP A 67 3.77 -8.96 6.87
N SER A 68 4.35 -8.84 5.69
CA SER A 68 3.69 -8.85 4.40
C SER A 68 4.17 -9.99 3.49
N MET A 69 4.69 -11.04 4.10
CA MET A 69 5.20 -12.21 3.37
C MET A 69 6.30 -11.88 2.35
N GLY A 70 7.11 -10.85 2.65
CA GLY A 70 8.17 -10.42 1.75
C GLY A 70 7.70 -9.64 0.52
N MET A 71 6.43 -9.29 0.45
CA MET A 71 5.91 -8.53 -0.68
C MET A 71 6.37 -7.07 -0.64
N PRO A 72 6.54 -6.45 -1.81
CA PRO A 72 6.97 -5.06 -1.87
C PRO A 72 5.91 -4.12 -1.32
N LEU A 73 6.34 -2.92 -0.96
CA LEU A 73 5.49 -1.87 -0.43
C LEU A 73 4.40 -1.50 -1.45
N PRO A 74 3.11 -1.53 -1.06
CA PRO A 74 2.03 -1.27 -2.00
C PRO A 74 1.95 0.22 -2.40
N PRO A 75 1.46 0.52 -3.62
CA PRO A 75 1.19 1.90 -4.02
C PRO A 75 0.18 2.58 -3.11
N LYS A 76 0.18 3.91 -3.09
CA LYS A 76 -0.79 4.70 -2.33
C LYS A 76 -2.22 4.30 -2.69
N GLY A 77 -3.05 4.08 -1.68
CA GLY A 77 -4.42 3.63 -1.86
C GLY A 77 -4.60 2.13 -2.02
N LYS A 78 -3.50 1.39 -2.14
CA LYS A 78 -3.48 -0.07 -2.15
C LYS A 78 -2.98 -0.57 -0.80
N HIS A 79 -3.48 -1.71 -0.37
CA HIS A 79 -3.13 -2.26 0.94
C HIS A 79 -2.96 -3.77 0.87
N LEU A 80 -1.98 -4.28 1.62
CA LEU A 80 -1.83 -5.70 1.90
C LEU A 80 -2.09 -5.90 3.39
N PHE A 81 -3.15 -6.64 3.71
CA PHE A 81 -3.58 -6.82 5.11
C PHE A 81 -3.08 -8.12 5.75
N GLY A 82 -2.29 -8.90 5.03
CA GLY A 82 -1.75 -10.16 5.52
C GLY A 82 -2.58 -11.38 5.11
N MET A 83 -2.32 -12.49 5.77
CA MET A 83 -3.03 -13.75 5.53
C MET A 83 -4.08 -14.00 6.61
N VAL A 84 -5.19 -14.60 6.20
CA VAL A 84 -6.23 -15.06 7.11
C VAL A 84 -6.45 -16.55 6.90
N THR A 85 -6.95 -17.24 7.91
CA THR A 85 -7.25 -18.67 7.82
C THR A 85 -8.75 -18.86 7.69
N VAL A 86 -9.16 -19.69 6.73
CA VAL A 86 -10.57 -20.03 6.53
C VAL A 86 -10.99 -21.02 7.60
N GLY A 87 -12.07 -20.72 8.30
CA GLY A 87 -12.64 -21.60 9.32
C GLY A 87 -13.48 -22.72 8.73
N ASP A 88 -13.97 -23.62 9.61
CA ASP A 88 -14.71 -24.84 9.22
C ASP A 88 -15.94 -24.54 8.36
N LYS A 89 -16.55 -23.39 8.56
CA LYS A 89 -17.78 -22.99 7.83
C LYS A 89 -17.50 -22.05 6.67
N GLY A 90 -16.23 -21.94 6.25
CA GLY A 90 -15.82 -21.07 5.17
C GLY A 90 -15.70 -19.60 5.56
N GLN A 91 -15.75 -19.27 6.86
CA GLN A 91 -15.63 -17.88 7.30
C GLN A 91 -14.16 -17.45 7.47
N ILE A 92 -13.92 -16.17 7.29
CA ILE A 92 -12.66 -15.52 7.63
C ILE A 92 -12.94 -14.32 8.54
N VAL A 93 -11.94 -13.93 9.34
CA VAL A 93 -11.98 -12.67 10.06
C VAL A 93 -11.35 -11.60 9.18
N ILE A 94 -12.10 -10.57 8.86
CA ILE A 94 -11.56 -9.42 8.13
C ILE A 94 -10.56 -8.72 9.05
N PRO A 95 -9.30 -8.53 8.62
CA PRO A 95 -8.29 -7.89 9.47
C PRO A 95 -8.75 -6.53 10.01
N ALA A 96 -8.40 -6.24 11.26
CA ALA A 96 -8.84 -5.01 11.94
C ALA A 96 -8.46 -3.75 11.16
N LYS A 97 -7.27 -3.70 10.56
CA LYS A 97 -6.83 -2.56 9.75
C LYS A 97 -7.71 -2.37 8.51
N ALA A 98 -8.11 -3.47 7.86
CA ALA A 98 -9.03 -3.41 6.72
C ALA A 98 -10.42 -2.89 7.14
N ARG A 99 -10.93 -3.37 8.28
CA ARG A 99 -12.22 -2.89 8.81
C ARG A 99 -12.20 -1.40 9.09
N LYS A 100 -11.08 -0.90 9.62
CA LYS A 100 -10.92 0.52 9.93
C LYS A 100 -10.85 1.38 8.66
N ILE A 101 -10.02 0.99 7.70
CA ILE A 101 -9.82 1.76 6.46
C ILE A 101 -11.10 1.79 5.62
N PHE A 102 -11.78 0.67 5.50
CA PHE A 102 -13.02 0.56 4.70
C PHE A 102 -14.29 0.77 5.51
N GLU A 103 -14.16 1.18 6.78
CA GLU A 103 -15.29 1.51 7.65
C GLU A 103 -16.31 0.38 7.74
N ILE A 104 -15.82 -0.84 7.94
CA ILE A 104 -16.66 -2.04 8.09
C ILE A 104 -16.97 -2.26 9.54
N SER A 105 -18.27 -2.28 9.87
CA SER A 105 -18.78 -2.42 11.24
C SER A 105 -19.69 -3.65 11.36
N PRO A 106 -19.86 -4.18 12.59
CA PRO A 106 -20.81 -5.28 12.81
C PRO A 106 -22.20 -4.93 12.30
N GLY A 107 -22.82 -5.86 11.58
CA GLY A 107 -24.13 -5.66 10.96
C GLY A 107 -24.09 -5.14 9.54
N ASP A 108 -22.94 -4.67 9.07
CA ASP A 108 -22.80 -4.23 7.68
C ASP A 108 -22.99 -5.41 6.73
N GLN A 109 -23.60 -5.13 5.60
CA GLN A 109 -23.74 -6.11 4.52
C GLN A 109 -22.67 -5.89 3.47
N LEU A 110 -22.02 -6.98 3.08
CA LEU A 110 -20.97 -6.97 2.08
C LEU A 110 -21.40 -7.80 0.87
N VAL A 111 -21.06 -7.33 -0.30
CA VAL A 111 -21.23 -8.08 -1.54
C VAL A 111 -19.93 -8.82 -1.83
N VAL A 112 -20.04 -10.11 -2.09
CA VAL A 112 -18.90 -10.97 -2.45
C VAL A 112 -18.98 -11.25 -3.93
N LEU A 113 -17.97 -10.86 -4.67
CA LEU A 113 -17.85 -11.03 -6.11
C LEU A 113 -16.72 -12.00 -6.41
N GLY A 114 -16.81 -12.68 -7.53
CA GLY A 114 -15.77 -13.63 -7.95
C GLY A 114 -15.46 -13.52 -9.43
N ASP A 115 -14.18 -13.67 -9.74
CA ASP A 115 -13.67 -13.82 -11.09
C ASP A 115 -12.74 -15.02 -11.06
N GLU A 116 -13.04 -16.05 -11.88
CA GLU A 116 -12.26 -17.30 -11.85
C GLU A 116 -10.76 -17.08 -12.14
N SER A 117 -10.43 -16.01 -12.88
CA SER A 117 -9.05 -15.68 -13.22
C SER A 117 -8.35 -14.82 -12.16
N GLN A 118 -9.10 -14.09 -11.32
CA GLN A 118 -8.54 -13.13 -10.37
C GLN A 118 -8.80 -13.47 -8.91
N GLY A 119 -9.93 -14.14 -8.59
CA GLY A 119 -10.29 -14.51 -7.24
C GLY A 119 -11.53 -13.78 -6.73
N LEU A 120 -11.63 -13.69 -5.41
CA LEU A 120 -12.77 -13.08 -4.74
C LEU A 120 -12.49 -11.62 -4.38
N ALA A 121 -13.52 -10.80 -4.48
CA ALA A 121 -13.52 -9.43 -4.00
C ALA A 121 -14.70 -9.23 -3.05
N ILE A 122 -14.51 -8.41 -2.04
CA ILE A 122 -15.53 -8.05 -1.05
C ILE A 122 -15.66 -6.54 -1.07
N MET A 123 -16.89 -6.05 -1.15
CA MET A 123 -17.14 -4.60 -1.08
C MET A 123 -18.42 -4.31 -0.32
N LYS A 124 -18.53 -3.11 0.23
CA LYS A 124 -19.75 -2.68 0.92
C LYS A 124 -20.90 -2.62 -0.07
N SER A 125 -22.10 -2.97 0.36
CA SER A 125 -23.28 -3.01 -0.52
C SER A 125 -23.56 -1.68 -1.24
N GLU A 126 -23.30 -0.56 -0.59
CA GLU A 126 -23.43 0.77 -1.16
C GLU A 126 -22.44 1.05 -2.30
N SER A 127 -21.31 0.36 -2.33
CA SER A 127 -20.29 0.52 -3.36
C SER A 127 -20.62 -0.24 -4.65
N ILE A 128 -21.54 -1.21 -4.58
CA ILE A 128 -21.85 -2.05 -5.74
C ILE A 128 -22.50 -1.28 -6.87
N LEU A 129 -23.31 -0.26 -6.56
CA LEU A 129 -23.96 0.56 -7.57
C LEU A 129 -22.92 1.37 -8.38
N ALA A 130 -21.95 1.95 -7.69
CA ALA A 130 -20.86 2.69 -8.35
C ALA A 130 -20.02 1.76 -9.22
N PHE A 131 -19.72 0.55 -8.74
CA PHE A 131 -18.99 -0.47 -9.50
C PHE A 131 -19.79 -0.89 -10.75
N ALA A 132 -21.07 -1.18 -10.61
CA ALA A 132 -21.92 -1.58 -11.72
C ALA A 132 -22.02 -0.49 -12.80
N ASP A 133 -22.13 0.77 -12.39
CA ASP A 133 -22.16 1.91 -13.31
C ASP A 133 -20.83 2.06 -14.05
N ALA A 134 -19.70 1.91 -13.35
CA ALA A 134 -18.38 1.97 -13.96
C ALA A 134 -18.18 0.86 -15.00
N VAL A 135 -18.61 -0.35 -14.70
CA VAL A 135 -18.57 -1.49 -15.64
C VAL A 135 -19.44 -1.21 -16.87
N ARG A 136 -20.67 -0.72 -16.64
CA ARG A 136 -21.62 -0.39 -17.71
C ARG A 136 -21.07 0.67 -18.65
N ASN A 137 -20.35 1.66 -18.09
CA ASN A 137 -19.78 2.76 -18.86
C ASN A 137 -18.39 2.43 -19.44
N GLY A 138 -17.88 1.21 -19.21
CA GLY A 138 -16.57 0.81 -19.71
C GLY A 138 -15.39 1.51 -19.06
N THR A 139 -15.57 2.07 -17.85
CA THR A 139 -14.53 2.79 -17.14
C THR A 139 -13.72 1.93 -16.17
N VAL A 140 -14.16 0.68 -15.92
CA VAL A 140 -13.41 -0.26 -15.10
C VAL A 140 -12.39 -0.98 -15.96
N VAL A 141 -11.11 -0.83 -15.61
CA VAL A 141 -10.01 -1.56 -16.25
C VAL A 141 -9.82 -2.87 -15.51
N GLN A 142 -9.84 -3.95 -16.26
CA GLN A 142 -9.65 -5.28 -15.71
C GLN A 142 -8.20 -5.59 -15.38
#